data_419a5b278b1cf5f3567c43f9ee29ef3b
#
_entry.id   419a5b278b1cf5f3567c43f9ee29ef3b
#
_cell.length_a   1.000
_cell.length_b   1.000
_cell.length_c   1.000
_cell.angle_alpha   90.00
_cell.angle_beta   90.00
_cell.angle_gamma   90.00
#
_symmetry.space_group_name_H-M   'P 1'
#
loop_
_entity.id
_entity.type
_entity.pdbx_description
1 polymer ?
#
loop_
_entity_poly.entity_id
_entity_poly.type
_entity_poly.pdbx_seq_one_letter_code
_entity_poly.pdbx_strand_id
1 'polypeptide(L)'
;MLAGNTAQARQTETSLPDATVPYVRVAGLKKRFGGRDVYASLDLDIGRGEVVSVFGPNGCGKSTLIGIMAGIISGDGGSVSYGGERVQSVRIGYVFQNYRDALFPWMRAIDNIRYPLEFAGVPAPDRDRRVDEIVALFDVGFDLKLYPHQLSGGQQQLVSIMRALVVKPEVLFLDEPFSALDYEMTLFVRDQLQKVLHLSSMSTVLVSHDLEEAIYLADRVVLLSKRPSSVAEIVPVPLSWPREPEIFADERFVRIKAHCFETFRREVRR
;
A
#
# COMPACT_ATOMS: atom_id res chain seq x y z
N MET A 1 -7.21 -48.70 2.71
CA MET A 1 -7.61 -47.76 3.77
C MET A 1 -6.76 -46.52 3.63
N LEU A 2 -7.26 -45.52 2.94
CA LEU A 2 -6.62 -44.23 2.75
C LEU A 2 -7.49 -43.23 3.51
N ALA A 3 -6.96 -42.70 4.63
CA ALA A 3 -7.61 -41.71 5.43
C ALA A 3 -7.44 -40.34 4.77
N GLY A 4 -8.56 -39.73 4.42
CA GLY A 4 -8.63 -38.36 3.90
C GLY A 4 -8.28 -37.36 4.99
N ASN A 5 -7.38 -36.48 4.65
CA ASN A 5 -7.04 -35.30 5.47
C ASN A 5 -7.76 -34.09 4.86
N THR A 6 -8.97 -33.84 5.33
CA THR A 6 -9.77 -32.66 5.00
C THR A 6 -9.18 -31.47 5.77
N ALA A 7 -8.47 -30.61 5.07
CA ALA A 7 -8.07 -29.31 5.60
C ALA A 7 -9.33 -28.47 5.87
N GLN A 8 -9.68 -28.31 7.13
CA GLN A 8 -10.69 -27.35 7.58
C GLN A 8 -10.17 -25.93 7.35
N ALA A 9 -10.72 -25.27 6.32
CA ALA A 9 -10.62 -23.84 6.17
C ALA A 9 -11.26 -23.18 7.39
N ARG A 10 -10.46 -22.52 8.21
CA ARG A 10 -10.95 -21.66 9.30
C ARG A 10 -11.69 -20.49 8.66
N GLN A 11 -13.01 -20.50 8.74
CA GLN A 11 -13.80 -19.28 8.62
C GLN A 11 -13.51 -18.44 9.88
N THR A 12 -12.55 -17.56 9.81
CA THR A 12 -12.34 -16.52 10.82
C THR A 12 -13.28 -15.37 10.48
N GLU A 13 -14.35 -15.22 11.25
CA GLU A 13 -15.03 -13.94 11.36
C GLU A 13 -13.98 -12.88 11.66
N THR A 14 -13.83 -11.94 10.75
CA THR A 14 -12.85 -10.85 10.86
C THR A 14 -13.34 -9.90 11.93
N SER A 15 -12.97 -10.14 13.18
CA SER A 15 -12.97 -9.08 14.18
C SER A 15 -11.96 -8.03 13.69
N LEU A 16 -12.44 -6.80 13.52
CA LEU A 16 -11.56 -5.64 13.30
C LEU A 16 -10.42 -5.70 14.32
N PRO A 17 -9.16 -5.45 13.91
CA PRO A 17 -8.03 -5.48 14.84
C PRO A 17 -8.34 -4.55 16.02
N ASP A 18 -8.03 -5.03 17.21
CA ASP A 18 -8.34 -4.38 18.48
C ASP A 18 -7.80 -2.94 18.47
N ALA A 19 -8.69 -1.97 18.40
CA ALA A 19 -8.40 -0.55 18.13
C ALA A 19 -7.73 0.17 19.31
N THR A 20 -7.18 -0.55 20.29
CA THR A 20 -6.76 0.04 21.57
C THR A 20 -5.40 0.72 21.51
N VAL A 21 -4.48 0.35 20.61
CA VAL A 21 -3.19 1.05 20.45
C VAL A 21 -2.80 1.12 18.98
N PRO A 22 -2.78 2.31 18.36
CA PRO A 22 -2.37 2.45 16.96
C PRO A 22 -0.89 2.08 16.81
N TYR A 23 -0.59 1.34 15.73
CA TYR A 23 0.80 1.01 15.39
C TYR A 23 1.49 2.18 14.69
N VAL A 24 0.82 2.82 13.70
CA VAL A 24 1.32 4.05 13.09
C VAL A 24 0.47 5.22 13.58
N ARG A 25 1.12 6.22 14.13
CA ARG A 25 0.47 7.45 14.61
C ARG A 25 1.08 8.65 13.93
N VAL A 26 0.24 9.43 13.26
CA VAL A 26 0.53 10.77 12.76
C VAL A 26 -0.18 11.76 13.68
N ALA A 27 0.56 12.65 14.30
CA ALA A 27 0.00 13.60 15.29
C ALA A 27 0.38 15.05 14.94
N GLY A 28 -0.65 15.87 14.70
CA GLY A 28 -0.53 17.29 14.44
C GLY A 28 0.37 17.63 13.25
N LEU A 29 0.39 16.79 12.21
CA LEU A 29 1.31 16.93 11.08
C LEU A 29 1.10 18.27 10.36
N LYS A 30 2.20 18.99 10.15
CA LYS A 30 2.24 20.24 9.40
C LYS A 30 3.18 20.12 8.20
N LYS A 31 2.76 20.66 7.05
CA LYS A 31 3.60 20.74 5.85
C LYS A 31 3.23 21.92 4.98
N ARG A 32 4.25 22.65 4.51
CA ARG A 32 4.11 23.78 3.58
C ARG A 32 5.03 23.60 2.39
N PHE A 33 4.59 24.06 1.23
CA PHE A 33 5.42 24.23 0.06
C PHE A 33 5.14 25.60 -0.57
N GLY A 34 6.19 26.35 -0.84
CA GLY A 34 6.07 27.68 -1.48
C GLY A 34 5.13 28.63 -0.74
N GLY A 35 5.14 28.60 0.60
CA GLY A 35 4.28 29.45 1.43
C GLY A 35 2.84 28.97 1.59
N ARG A 36 2.43 27.88 0.92
CA ARG A 36 1.06 27.33 1.01
C ARG A 36 1.04 26.10 1.89
N ASP A 37 0.05 26.02 2.79
CA ASP A 37 -0.13 24.88 3.67
C ASP A 37 -0.70 23.70 2.86
N VAL A 38 -0.04 22.55 2.95
CA VAL A 38 -0.59 21.27 2.54
C VAL A 38 -1.38 20.68 3.70
N TYR A 39 -0.77 20.67 4.89
CA TYR A 39 -1.41 20.31 6.16
C TYR A 39 -1.16 21.42 7.18
N ALA A 40 -2.21 21.87 7.83
CA ALA A 40 -2.11 22.80 8.98
C ALA A 40 -2.01 22.04 10.31
N SER A 41 -2.72 20.92 10.43
CA SER A 41 -2.65 19.92 11.49
C SER A 41 -3.41 18.68 10.99
N LEU A 42 -2.71 17.59 10.73
CA LEU A 42 -3.32 16.35 10.31
C LEU A 42 -3.00 15.25 11.31
N ASP A 43 -4.05 14.56 11.76
CA ASP A 43 -3.98 13.44 12.68
C ASP A 43 -4.50 12.18 11.97
N LEU A 44 -3.78 11.06 12.11
CA LEU A 44 -4.17 9.76 11.54
C LEU A 44 -3.54 8.64 12.35
N ASP A 45 -4.37 7.71 12.78
CA ASP A 45 -3.95 6.48 13.46
C ASP A 45 -4.21 5.26 12.58
N ILE A 46 -3.26 4.31 12.52
CA ILE A 46 -3.35 3.06 11.75
C ILE A 46 -2.98 1.90 12.65
N GLY A 47 -3.80 0.86 12.64
CA GLY A 47 -3.58 -0.37 13.40
C GLY A 47 -2.42 -1.22 12.86
N ARG A 48 -1.91 -2.14 13.68
CA ARG A 48 -0.93 -3.13 13.23
C ARG A 48 -1.60 -4.13 12.27
N GLY A 49 -0.99 -4.35 11.12
CA GLY A 49 -1.51 -5.26 10.10
C GLY A 49 -2.74 -4.74 9.35
N GLU A 50 -3.11 -3.48 9.58
CA GLU A 50 -4.26 -2.86 8.92
C GLU A 50 -3.86 -2.33 7.54
N VAL A 51 -4.76 -2.48 6.57
CA VAL A 51 -4.64 -1.89 5.23
C VAL A 51 -5.54 -0.66 5.15
N VAL A 52 -4.93 0.51 5.01
CA VAL A 52 -5.64 1.79 4.92
C VAL A 52 -5.43 2.40 3.55
N SER A 53 -6.51 2.76 2.86
CA SER A 53 -6.44 3.57 1.64
C SER A 53 -6.64 5.04 1.95
N VAL A 54 -5.84 5.88 1.30
CA VAL A 54 -5.95 7.35 1.34
C VAL A 54 -6.49 7.84 0.02
N PHE A 55 -7.68 8.42 0.04
CA PHE A 55 -8.37 8.96 -1.12
C PHE A 55 -8.69 10.45 -0.93
N GLY A 56 -8.68 11.22 -2.00
CA GLY A 56 -8.98 12.66 -1.92
C GLY A 56 -8.64 13.41 -3.20
N PRO A 57 -8.94 14.71 -3.29
CA PRO A 57 -8.74 15.53 -4.47
C PRO A 57 -7.30 15.51 -4.98
N ASN A 58 -7.13 15.71 -6.30
CA ASN A 58 -5.79 15.87 -6.86
C ASN A 58 -5.07 17.04 -6.22
N GLY A 59 -3.80 16.85 -5.89
CA GLY A 59 -2.97 17.86 -5.25
C GLY A 59 -3.30 18.12 -3.77
N CYS A 60 -4.21 17.38 -3.11
CA CYS A 60 -4.46 17.58 -1.68
C CYS A 60 -3.27 17.18 -0.80
N GLY A 61 -2.35 16.33 -1.31
CA GLY A 61 -1.12 15.96 -0.57
C GLY A 61 -0.97 14.47 -0.29
N LYS A 62 -1.78 13.57 -0.86
CA LYS A 62 -1.73 12.11 -0.59
C LYS A 62 -0.31 11.53 -0.61
N SER A 63 0.42 11.72 -1.72
CA SER A 63 1.82 11.27 -1.84
C SER A 63 2.75 11.98 -0.86
N THR A 64 2.47 13.25 -0.53
CA THR A 64 3.22 13.99 0.50
C THR A 64 3.03 13.35 1.88
N LEU A 65 1.80 12.93 2.22
CA LEU A 65 1.50 12.26 3.48
C LEU A 65 2.32 10.98 3.63
N ILE A 66 2.20 10.07 2.68
CA ILE A 66 2.93 8.80 2.76
C ILE A 66 4.45 9.00 2.64
N GLY A 67 4.91 10.01 1.87
CA GLY A 67 6.33 10.38 1.81
C GLY A 67 6.87 10.89 3.15
N ILE A 68 6.07 11.63 3.93
CA ILE A 68 6.45 12.05 5.29
C ILE A 68 6.41 10.85 6.24
N MET A 69 5.38 10.03 6.16
CA MET A 69 5.28 8.81 6.96
C MET A 69 6.47 7.88 6.68
N ALA A 70 6.88 7.72 5.44
CA ALA A 70 8.05 6.90 5.08
C ALA A 70 9.42 7.55 5.42
N GLY A 71 9.43 8.79 5.92
CA GLY A 71 10.67 9.51 6.22
C GLY A 71 11.43 10.02 4.99
N ILE A 72 10.82 9.97 3.79
CA ILE A 72 11.39 10.47 2.54
C ILE A 72 11.29 12.01 2.48
N ILE A 73 10.20 12.55 3.01
CA ILE A 73 9.93 13.98 3.07
C ILE A 73 9.88 14.40 4.54
N SER A 74 10.55 15.50 4.89
CA SER A 74 10.47 16.04 6.25
C SER A 74 9.15 16.81 6.45
N GLY A 75 8.45 16.55 7.56
CA GLY A 75 7.37 17.41 8.04
C GLY A 75 7.91 18.72 8.59
N ASP A 76 7.08 19.77 8.61
CA ASP A 76 7.44 21.07 9.17
C ASP A 76 6.95 21.22 10.64
N GLY A 77 6.19 20.25 11.14
CA GLY A 77 5.73 20.14 12.53
C GLY A 77 4.87 18.92 12.74
N GLY A 78 4.59 18.61 13.98
CA GLY A 78 3.94 17.36 14.36
C GLY A 78 4.91 16.19 14.46
N SER A 79 4.39 14.97 14.50
CA SER A 79 5.22 13.75 14.60
C SER A 79 4.59 12.57 13.87
N VAL A 80 5.44 11.62 13.46
CA VAL A 80 5.05 10.28 12.98
C VAL A 80 5.80 9.25 13.82
N SER A 81 5.08 8.28 14.36
CA SER A 81 5.67 7.21 15.18
C SER A 81 5.09 5.84 14.82
N TYR A 82 5.83 4.78 15.12
CA TYR A 82 5.55 3.39 14.79
C TYR A 82 5.70 2.54 16.05
N GLY A 83 4.59 2.20 16.71
CA GLY A 83 4.62 1.55 18.01
C GLY A 83 5.38 2.35 19.08
N GLY A 84 5.42 3.68 18.96
CA GLY A 84 6.20 4.58 19.81
C GLY A 84 7.61 4.90 19.30
N GLU A 85 8.10 4.16 18.31
CA GLU A 85 9.45 4.33 17.74
C GLU A 85 9.43 5.30 16.54
N ARG A 86 10.63 5.76 16.14
CA ARG A 86 10.82 6.58 14.95
C ARG A 86 10.90 5.73 13.69
N VAL A 87 10.65 6.33 12.53
CA VAL A 87 10.68 5.68 11.22
C VAL A 87 12.00 4.94 10.91
N GLN A 88 13.13 5.43 11.43
CA GLN A 88 14.45 4.82 11.23
C GLN A 88 14.60 3.44 11.89
N SER A 89 13.76 3.11 12.86
CA SER A 89 13.78 1.83 13.57
C SER A 89 12.87 0.78 12.92
N VAL A 90 12.17 1.13 11.81
CA VAL A 90 11.14 0.30 11.18
C VAL A 90 11.53 -0.05 9.77
N ARG A 91 11.34 -1.31 9.39
CA ARG A 91 11.52 -1.73 7.98
C ARG A 91 10.35 -1.26 7.15
N ILE A 92 10.64 -0.35 6.21
CA ILE A 92 9.64 0.22 5.30
C ILE A 92 9.84 -0.30 3.89
N GLY A 93 8.73 -0.71 3.26
CA GLY A 93 8.61 -0.88 1.82
C GLY A 93 7.93 0.34 1.21
N TYR A 94 8.43 0.83 0.09
CA TYR A 94 7.82 1.95 -0.63
C TYR A 94 7.75 1.67 -2.13
N VAL A 95 6.55 1.74 -2.69
CA VAL A 95 6.30 1.66 -4.13
C VAL A 95 5.93 3.06 -4.62
N PHE A 96 6.79 3.63 -5.47
CA PHE A 96 6.63 4.98 -6.00
C PHE A 96 5.63 5.01 -7.16
N GLN A 97 4.90 6.11 -7.30
CA GLN A 97 3.99 6.35 -8.41
C GLN A 97 4.71 6.24 -9.76
N ASN A 98 5.91 6.82 -9.87
CA ASN A 98 6.75 6.67 -11.05
C ASN A 98 7.74 5.51 -10.86
N TYR A 99 7.28 4.29 -11.12
CA TYR A 99 8.10 3.08 -11.01
C TYR A 99 9.31 3.07 -11.96
N ARG A 100 9.22 3.77 -13.10
CA ARG A 100 10.33 3.84 -14.09
C ARG A 100 11.56 4.51 -13.51
N ASP A 101 11.35 5.58 -12.73
CA ASP A 101 12.45 6.29 -12.07
C ASP A 101 12.91 5.58 -10.80
N ALA A 102 12.08 4.66 -10.29
CA ALA A 102 12.40 3.91 -9.08
C ALA A 102 13.32 2.72 -9.34
N LEU A 103 13.26 2.09 -10.52
CA LEU A 103 14.13 0.97 -10.85
C LEU A 103 15.52 1.45 -11.30
N PHE A 104 16.56 0.68 -10.94
CA PHE A 104 17.93 0.93 -11.42
C PHE A 104 18.05 0.43 -12.87
N PRO A 105 18.15 1.32 -13.88
CA PRO A 105 18.10 0.92 -15.29
C PRO A 105 19.31 0.10 -15.74
N TRP A 106 20.41 0.14 -14.99
CA TRP A 106 21.64 -0.62 -15.23
C TRP A 106 21.66 -1.99 -14.55
N MET A 107 20.64 -2.32 -13.74
CA MET A 107 20.48 -3.61 -13.09
C MET A 107 19.38 -4.42 -13.80
N ARG A 108 19.55 -5.75 -13.85
CA ARG A 108 18.47 -6.66 -14.30
C ARG A 108 17.29 -6.61 -13.32
N ALA A 109 16.12 -7.05 -13.76
CA ALA A 109 14.93 -7.10 -12.91
C ALA A 109 15.18 -7.88 -11.61
N ILE A 110 15.79 -9.06 -11.71
CA ILE A 110 16.12 -9.90 -10.54
C ILE A 110 17.07 -9.20 -9.58
N ASP A 111 18.04 -8.44 -10.10
CA ASP A 111 19.02 -7.71 -9.30
C ASP A 111 18.38 -6.49 -8.62
N ASN A 112 17.42 -5.83 -9.28
CA ASN A 112 16.60 -4.79 -8.68
C ASN A 112 15.83 -5.32 -7.47
N ILE A 113 15.25 -6.53 -7.57
CA ILE A 113 14.53 -7.18 -6.45
C ILE A 113 15.51 -7.53 -5.33
N ARG A 114 16.68 -8.07 -5.66
CA ARG A 114 17.71 -8.52 -4.70
C ARG A 114 18.38 -7.38 -3.94
N TYR A 115 18.58 -6.23 -4.59
CA TYR A 115 19.38 -5.12 -4.08
C TYR A 115 19.05 -4.65 -2.66
N PRO A 116 17.78 -4.47 -2.25
CA PRO A 116 17.47 -4.06 -0.88
C PRO A 116 17.96 -5.04 0.19
N LEU A 117 18.01 -6.33 -0.13
CA LEU A 117 18.53 -7.36 0.79
C LEU A 117 20.07 -7.27 0.90
N GLU A 118 20.75 -6.93 -0.20
CA GLU A 118 22.20 -6.68 -0.19
C GLU A 118 22.55 -5.48 0.66
N PHE A 119 21.83 -4.38 0.45
CA PHE A 119 21.99 -3.15 1.22
C PHE A 119 21.72 -3.36 2.72
N ALA A 120 20.75 -4.22 3.07
CA ALA A 120 20.45 -4.60 4.46
C ALA A 120 21.44 -5.62 5.05
N GLY A 121 22.48 -6.03 4.30
CA GLY A 121 23.50 -6.98 4.79
C GLY A 121 22.99 -8.41 4.96
N VAL A 122 21.88 -8.80 4.32
CA VAL A 122 21.34 -10.17 4.40
C VAL A 122 22.33 -11.14 3.74
N PRO A 123 22.68 -12.30 4.37
CA PRO A 123 23.58 -13.29 3.80
C PRO A 123 23.09 -13.85 2.46
N ALA A 124 24.00 -14.18 1.52
CA ALA A 124 23.67 -14.59 0.17
C ALA A 124 22.63 -15.74 0.09
N PRO A 125 22.75 -16.84 0.87
CA PRO A 125 21.78 -17.93 0.81
C PRO A 125 20.35 -17.49 1.20
N ASP A 126 20.26 -16.59 2.18
CA ASP A 126 18.97 -16.04 2.61
C ASP A 126 18.39 -15.05 1.61
N ARG A 127 19.25 -14.28 0.91
CA ARG A 127 18.83 -13.40 -0.18
C ARG A 127 18.19 -14.19 -1.31
N ASP A 128 18.88 -15.21 -1.80
CA ASP A 128 18.41 -16.03 -2.91
C ASP A 128 17.08 -16.70 -2.54
N ARG A 129 16.97 -17.30 -1.36
CA ARG A 129 15.72 -17.86 -0.87
C ARG A 129 14.57 -16.85 -0.83
N ARG A 130 14.80 -15.63 -0.30
CA ARG A 130 13.75 -14.59 -0.25
C ARG A 130 13.35 -14.07 -1.62
N VAL A 131 14.29 -13.98 -2.55
CA VAL A 131 13.99 -13.60 -3.94
C VAL A 131 13.16 -14.69 -4.61
N ASP A 132 13.50 -15.97 -4.43
CA ASP A 132 12.72 -17.07 -4.98
C ASP A 132 11.32 -17.13 -4.38
N GLU A 133 11.19 -16.92 -3.06
CA GLU A 133 9.88 -16.84 -2.37
C GLU A 133 8.98 -15.75 -2.97
N ILE A 134 9.50 -14.53 -3.16
CA ILE A 134 8.69 -13.43 -3.67
C ILE A 134 8.35 -13.59 -5.15
N VAL A 135 9.26 -14.12 -5.96
CA VAL A 135 9.03 -14.41 -7.39
C VAL A 135 7.94 -15.47 -7.55
N ALA A 136 8.02 -16.54 -6.76
CA ALA A 136 7.00 -17.60 -6.78
C ALA A 136 5.62 -17.08 -6.33
N LEU A 137 5.59 -16.19 -5.34
CA LEU A 137 4.33 -15.62 -4.82
C LEU A 137 3.58 -14.80 -5.87
N PHE A 138 4.31 -14.10 -6.75
CA PHE A 138 3.72 -13.26 -7.81
C PHE A 138 3.54 -13.99 -9.14
N ASP A 139 3.84 -15.30 -9.23
CA ASP A 139 3.69 -16.11 -10.43
C ASP A 139 4.22 -15.41 -11.70
N VAL A 140 5.49 -15.00 -11.63
CA VAL A 140 6.11 -14.14 -12.64
C VAL A 140 6.29 -14.88 -13.96
N GLY A 141 5.53 -14.51 -15.01
CA GLY A 141 5.53 -15.12 -16.32
C GLY A 141 6.53 -14.53 -17.34
N PHE A 142 7.52 -13.72 -16.91
CA PHE A 142 8.51 -13.10 -17.79
C PHE A 142 9.94 -13.32 -17.30
N ASP A 143 10.93 -13.12 -18.18
CA ASP A 143 12.34 -13.31 -17.82
C ASP A 143 12.88 -12.16 -16.97
N LEU A 144 13.19 -12.47 -15.72
CA LEU A 144 13.75 -11.53 -14.74
C LEU A 144 15.23 -11.18 -15.01
N LYS A 145 15.89 -11.80 -16.01
CA LYS A 145 17.25 -11.44 -16.45
C LYS A 145 17.25 -10.20 -17.36
N LEU A 146 16.08 -9.77 -17.83
CA LEU A 146 15.92 -8.57 -18.63
C LEU A 146 16.17 -7.30 -17.80
N TYR A 147 16.61 -6.24 -18.49
CA TYR A 147 16.76 -4.91 -17.91
C TYR A 147 15.42 -4.16 -17.92
N PRO A 148 15.21 -3.15 -17.05
CA PRO A 148 13.95 -2.41 -16.98
C PRO A 148 13.44 -1.89 -18.34
N HIS A 149 14.33 -1.37 -19.19
CA HIS A 149 13.94 -0.86 -20.51
C HIS A 149 13.45 -1.92 -21.50
N GLN A 150 13.66 -3.20 -21.22
CA GLN A 150 13.20 -4.35 -22.03
C GLN A 150 11.85 -4.92 -21.51
N LEU A 151 11.36 -4.43 -20.38
CA LEU A 151 10.13 -4.85 -19.74
C LEU A 151 8.98 -3.92 -20.09
N SER A 152 7.75 -4.47 -20.17
CA SER A 152 6.53 -3.64 -20.24
C SER A 152 6.35 -2.81 -18.96
N GLY A 153 5.51 -1.78 -19.02
CA GLY A 153 5.20 -0.95 -17.84
C GLY A 153 4.69 -1.76 -16.65
N GLY A 154 3.79 -2.70 -16.90
CA GLY A 154 3.26 -3.58 -15.86
C GLY A 154 4.30 -4.51 -15.26
N GLN A 155 5.19 -5.07 -16.09
CA GLN A 155 6.30 -5.90 -15.60
C GLN A 155 7.27 -5.09 -14.74
N GLN A 156 7.59 -3.83 -15.13
CA GLN A 156 8.40 -2.93 -14.31
C GLN A 156 7.74 -2.61 -12.98
N GLN A 157 6.42 -2.36 -12.99
CA GLN A 157 5.66 -2.11 -11.76
C GLN A 157 5.68 -3.31 -10.83
N LEU A 158 5.49 -4.53 -11.38
CA LEU A 158 5.57 -5.77 -10.62
C LEU A 158 6.95 -5.96 -9.97
N VAL A 159 8.03 -5.67 -10.71
CA VAL A 159 9.41 -5.67 -10.17
C VAL A 159 9.55 -4.66 -9.03
N SER A 160 8.97 -3.46 -9.16
CA SER A 160 8.99 -2.43 -8.11
C SER A 160 8.25 -2.88 -6.83
N ILE A 161 7.10 -3.54 -6.98
CA ILE A 161 6.33 -4.10 -5.87
C ILE A 161 7.14 -5.22 -5.19
N MET A 162 7.67 -6.19 -5.94
CA MET A 162 8.48 -7.28 -5.40
C MET A 162 9.71 -6.75 -4.66
N ARG A 163 10.38 -5.72 -5.21
CA ARG A 163 11.51 -5.06 -4.57
C ARG A 163 11.16 -4.44 -3.21
N ALA A 164 9.98 -3.83 -3.10
CA ALA A 164 9.52 -3.25 -1.84
C ALA A 164 9.15 -4.32 -0.79
N LEU A 165 8.66 -5.48 -1.24
CA LEU A 165 8.18 -6.56 -0.37
C LEU A 165 9.27 -7.56 0.06
N VAL A 166 10.35 -7.74 -0.71
CA VAL A 166 11.37 -8.76 -0.48
C VAL A 166 12.08 -8.62 0.88
N VAL A 167 12.15 -7.40 1.41
CA VAL A 167 12.71 -7.10 2.73
C VAL A 167 11.78 -7.48 3.88
N LYS A 168 10.56 -7.97 3.59
CA LYS A 168 9.51 -8.26 4.59
C LYS A 168 9.27 -7.02 5.47
N PRO A 169 8.76 -5.93 4.90
CA PRO A 169 8.58 -4.67 5.63
C PRO A 169 7.53 -4.81 6.73
N GLU A 170 7.63 -3.99 7.77
CA GLU A 170 6.62 -3.85 8.81
C GLU A 170 5.51 -2.90 8.37
N VAL A 171 5.88 -1.92 7.53
CA VAL A 171 4.94 -0.98 6.90
C VAL A 171 5.23 -0.88 5.41
N LEU A 172 4.18 -0.99 4.60
CA LEU A 172 4.22 -0.82 3.15
C LEU A 172 3.48 0.45 2.74
N PHE A 173 4.14 1.30 1.97
CA PHE A 173 3.52 2.44 1.32
C PHE A 173 3.41 2.20 -0.18
N LEU A 174 2.21 2.39 -0.73
CA LEU A 174 1.89 2.20 -2.14
C LEU A 174 1.34 3.53 -2.69
N ASP A 175 2.11 4.21 -3.53
CA ASP A 175 1.71 5.47 -4.14
C ASP A 175 1.19 5.24 -5.55
N GLU A 176 -0.12 5.18 -5.71
CA GLU A 176 -0.84 4.95 -6.97
C GLU A 176 -0.27 3.74 -7.77
N PRO A 177 -0.19 2.54 -7.16
CA PRO A 177 0.55 1.41 -7.72
C PRO A 177 -0.01 0.86 -9.04
N PHE A 178 -1.22 1.27 -9.45
CA PHE A 178 -1.89 0.77 -10.65
C PHE A 178 -2.00 1.83 -11.77
N SER A 179 -1.64 3.10 -11.50
CA SER A 179 -1.92 4.25 -12.39
C SER A 179 -1.32 4.16 -13.80
N ALA A 180 -0.31 3.32 -14.00
CA ALA A 180 0.38 3.17 -15.29
C ALA A 180 0.19 1.79 -15.92
N LEU A 181 -0.74 0.99 -15.40
CA LEU A 181 -1.05 -0.35 -15.88
C LEU A 181 -2.26 -0.31 -16.83
N ASP A 182 -2.26 -1.21 -17.81
CA ASP A 182 -3.48 -1.53 -18.54
C ASP A 182 -4.46 -2.30 -17.63
N TYR A 183 -5.68 -2.49 -18.10
CA TYR A 183 -6.74 -3.09 -17.31
C TYR A 183 -6.43 -4.54 -16.89
N GLU A 184 -5.90 -5.35 -17.80
CA GLU A 184 -5.58 -6.76 -17.53
C GLU A 184 -4.48 -6.88 -16.46
N MET A 185 -3.41 -6.10 -16.62
CA MET A 185 -2.31 -6.07 -15.66
C MET A 185 -2.74 -5.48 -14.31
N THR A 186 -3.64 -4.49 -14.30
CA THR A 186 -4.21 -3.96 -13.05
C THR A 186 -4.94 -5.04 -12.27
N LEU A 187 -5.80 -5.82 -12.93
CA LEU A 187 -6.49 -6.93 -12.30
C LEU A 187 -5.50 -7.95 -11.71
N PHE A 188 -4.52 -8.36 -12.52
CA PHE A 188 -3.52 -9.33 -12.08
C PHE A 188 -2.72 -8.84 -10.86
N VAL A 189 -2.12 -7.64 -10.94
CA VAL A 189 -1.29 -7.09 -9.85
C VAL A 189 -2.12 -6.85 -8.59
N ARG A 190 -3.35 -6.37 -8.73
CA ARG A 190 -4.27 -6.14 -7.63
C ARG A 190 -4.59 -7.42 -6.86
N ASP A 191 -4.87 -8.51 -7.59
CA ASP A 191 -5.21 -9.80 -7.00
C ASP A 191 -3.99 -10.46 -6.33
N GLN A 192 -2.79 -10.34 -6.92
CA GLN A 192 -1.56 -10.79 -6.27
C GLN A 192 -1.26 -9.96 -5.01
N LEU A 193 -1.39 -8.65 -5.09
CA LEU A 193 -1.16 -7.76 -3.96
C LEU A 193 -2.13 -8.05 -2.81
N GLN A 194 -3.41 -8.25 -3.11
CA GLN A 194 -4.43 -8.63 -2.12
C GLN A 194 -4.01 -9.89 -1.34
N LYS A 195 -3.55 -10.94 -2.03
CA LYS A 195 -3.09 -12.17 -1.38
C LYS A 195 -1.93 -11.90 -0.40
N VAL A 196 -0.97 -11.08 -0.83
CA VAL A 196 0.18 -10.69 0.02
C VAL A 196 -0.27 -9.92 1.25
N LEU A 197 -1.13 -8.91 1.07
CA LEU A 197 -1.61 -8.06 2.15
C LEU A 197 -2.41 -8.87 3.17
N HIS A 198 -3.28 -9.77 2.71
CA HIS A 198 -4.09 -10.59 3.60
C HIS A 198 -3.28 -11.64 4.38
N LEU A 199 -2.24 -12.22 3.78
CA LEU A 199 -1.41 -13.25 4.42
C LEU A 199 -0.33 -12.68 5.34
N SER A 200 -0.07 -11.37 5.26
CA SER A 200 0.96 -10.70 6.06
C SER A 200 0.36 -9.92 7.23
N SER A 201 1.13 -9.76 8.30
CA SER A 201 0.82 -8.86 9.42
C SER A 201 1.35 -7.43 9.17
N MET A 202 1.62 -7.08 7.93
CA MET A 202 2.20 -5.83 7.50
C MET A 202 1.13 -4.73 7.46
N SER A 203 1.38 -3.62 8.14
CA SER A 203 0.51 -2.44 8.01
C SER A 203 0.74 -1.79 6.65
N THR A 204 -0.33 -1.43 5.94
CA THR A 204 -0.20 -0.91 4.59
C THR A 204 -0.97 0.39 4.42
N VAL A 205 -0.35 1.36 3.76
CA VAL A 205 -1.01 2.61 3.35
C VAL A 205 -0.96 2.71 1.84
N LEU A 206 -2.13 2.66 1.23
CA LEU A 206 -2.34 2.76 -0.21
C LEU A 206 -2.87 4.15 -0.56
N VAL A 207 -2.25 4.81 -1.50
CA VAL A 207 -2.84 5.97 -2.19
C VAL A 207 -3.38 5.49 -3.53
N SER A 208 -4.65 5.75 -3.81
CA SER A 208 -5.25 5.53 -5.12
C SER A 208 -6.09 6.74 -5.54
N HIS A 209 -6.20 6.97 -6.83
CA HIS A 209 -7.15 7.90 -7.43
C HIS A 209 -8.43 7.18 -7.91
N ASP A 210 -8.46 5.85 -7.84
CA ASP A 210 -9.62 5.02 -8.10
C ASP A 210 -10.26 4.58 -6.77
N LEU A 211 -11.54 4.90 -6.59
CA LEU A 211 -12.27 4.59 -5.36
C LEU A 211 -12.60 3.10 -5.23
N GLU A 212 -12.76 2.39 -6.35
CA GLU A 212 -12.99 0.94 -6.34
C GLU A 212 -11.74 0.21 -5.84
N GLU A 213 -10.56 0.59 -6.33
CA GLU A 213 -9.29 0.04 -5.84
C GLU A 213 -9.09 0.33 -4.36
N ALA A 214 -9.37 1.59 -3.94
CA ALA A 214 -9.25 2.01 -2.55
C ALA A 214 -10.12 1.17 -1.60
N ILE A 215 -11.36 0.88 -2.00
CA ILE A 215 -12.27 0.03 -1.21
C ILE A 215 -11.89 -1.44 -1.33
N TYR A 216 -11.50 -1.91 -2.52
CA TYR A 216 -11.19 -3.32 -2.76
C TYR A 216 -10.00 -3.81 -1.93
N LEU A 217 -9.00 -2.98 -1.69
CA LEU A 217 -7.76 -3.37 -1.02
C LEU A 217 -7.67 -2.95 0.45
N ALA A 218 -8.62 -2.18 0.99
CA ALA A 218 -8.46 -1.60 2.32
C ALA A 218 -9.47 -2.11 3.35
N ASP A 219 -9.07 -2.07 4.61
CA ASP A 219 -9.96 -2.25 5.77
C ASP A 219 -10.68 -0.94 6.12
N ARG A 220 -10.06 0.22 5.78
CA ARG A 220 -10.65 1.55 5.92
C ARG A 220 -10.21 2.46 4.77
N VAL A 221 -11.09 3.37 4.36
CA VAL A 221 -10.77 4.46 3.43
C VAL A 221 -10.72 5.77 4.21
N VAL A 222 -9.57 6.45 4.16
CA VAL A 222 -9.35 7.78 4.73
C VAL A 222 -9.59 8.81 3.63
N LEU A 223 -10.63 9.61 3.76
CA LEU A 223 -10.99 10.67 2.83
C LEU A 223 -10.35 11.97 3.26
N LEU A 224 -9.52 12.56 2.40
CA LEU A 224 -8.88 13.85 2.65
C LEU A 224 -9.67 15.01 2.01
N SER A 225 -9.66 16.15 2.70
CA SER A 225 -10.21 17.41 2.17
C SER A 225 -9.27 18.08 1.17
N LYS A 226 -9.71 19.19 0.53
CA LYS A 226 -8.80 20.14 -0.17
C LYS A 226 -7.80 20.76 0.80
N ARG A 227 -6.77 21.40 0.23
CA ARG A 227 -5.76 22.13 1.03
C ARG A 227 -6.34 23.38 1.73
N PRO A 228 -5.94 23.62 2.96
CA PRO A 228 -5.12 22.80 3.84
C PRO A 228 -5.83 21.49 4.17
N SER A 229 -5.19 20.37 3.82
CA SER A 229 -5.84 19.05 3.91
C SER A 229 -5.91 18.58 5.36
N SER A 230 -7.05 17.99 5.66
CA SER A 230 -7.33 17.26 6.91
C SER A 230 -8.04 15.96 6.58
N VAL A 231 -8.16 15.07 7.54
CA VAL A 231 -9.02 13.90 7.44
C VAL A 231 -10.47 14.38 7.49
N ALA A 232 -11.18 14.28 6.37
CA ALA A 232 -12.59 14.65 6.27
C ALA A 232 -13.50 13.58 6.86
N GLU A 233 -13.17 12.31 6.58
CA GLU A 233 -13.90 11.15 7.09
C GLU A 233 -13.04 9.89 7.00
N ILE A 234 -13.28 8.94 7.90
CA ILE A 234 -12.70 7.58 7.86
C ILE A 234 -13.86 6.62 7.70
N VAL A 235 -13.90 5.92 6.56
CA VAL A 235 -14.98 5.00 6.21
C VAL A 235 -14.49 3.57 6.38
N PRO A 236 -15.06 2.77 7.29
CA PRO A 236 -14.72 1.36 7.43
C PRO A 236 -15.21 0.56 6.23
N VAL A 237 -14.47 -0.49 5.88
CA VAL A 237 -14.78 -1.43 4.80
C VAL A 237 -14.95 -2.84 5.38
N PRO A 238 -16.08 -3.15 6.03
CA PRO A 238 -16.33 -4.43 6.70
C PRO A 238 -16.70 -5.51 5.67
N LEU A 239 -15.83 -5.74 4.70
CA LEU A 239 -15.95 -6.77 3.67
C LEU A 239 -14.92 -7.85 3.93
N SER A 240 -15.34 -9.10 3.81
CA SER A 240 -14.50 -10.27 4.07
C SER A 240 -13.32 -10.36 3.10
N TRP A 241 -12.23 -10.97 3.53
CA TRP A 241 -11.09 -11.37 2.72
C TRP A 241 -11.12 -12.88 2.43
N PRO A 242 -10.59 -13.38 1.31
CA PRO A 242 -10.19 -12.60 0.12
C PRO A 242 -11.41 -11.98 -0.56
N ARG A 243 -11.21 -10.90 -1.31
CA ARG A 243 -12.25 -10.24 -2.10
C ARG A 243 -12.14 -10.69 -3.55
N GLU A 244 -13.15 -11.37 -4.01
CA GLU A 244 -13.23 -11.84 -5.40
C GLU A 244 -13.89 -10.75 -6.28
N PRO A 245 -13.75 -10.81 -7.62
CA PRO A 245 -14.30 -9.78 -8.53
C PRO A 245 -15.81 -9.54 -8.37
N GLU A 246 -16.58 -10.54 -7.93
CA GLU A 246 -18.01 -10.45 -7.68
C GLU A 246 -18.36 -9.43 -6.59
N ILE A 247 -17.39 -9.04 -5.74
CA ILE A 247 -17.59 -8.05 -4.68
C ILE A 247 -18.03 -6.69 -5.22
N PHE A 248 -17.66 -6.34 -6.46
CA PHE A 248 -18.06 -5.08 -7.09
C PHE A 248 -19.57 -4.97 -7.31
N ALA A 249 -20.28 -6.12 -7.35
CA ALA A 249 -21.74 -6.18 -7.42
C ALA A 249 -22.41 -6.34 -6.04
N ASP A 250 -21.65 -6.52 -4.96
CA ASP A 250 -22.18 -6.63 -3.60
C ASP A 250 -22.78 -5.28 -3.16
N GLU A 251 -24.02 -5.31 -2.65
CA GLU A 251 -24.70 -4.09 -2.19
C GLU A 251 -23.94 -3.31 -1.11
N ARG A 252 -23.18 -3.99 -0.26
CA ARG A 252 -22.36 -3.34 0.77
C ARG A 252 -21.22 -2.56 0.14
N PHE A 253 -20.53 -3.16 -0.86
CA PHE A 253 -19.48 -2.48 -1.63
C PHE A 253 -20.04 -1.24 -2.34
N VAL A 254 -21.17 -1.39 -3.04
CA VAL A 254 -21.83 -0.30 -3.75
C VAL A 254 -22.24 0.84 -2.80
N ARG A 255 -22.78 0.52 -1.62
CA ARG A 255 -23.14 1.51 -0.60
C ARG A 255 -21.92 2.25 -0.05
N ILE A 256 -20.83 1.55 0.26
CA ILE A 256 -19.58 2.16 0.73
C ILE A 256 -19.04 3.11 -0.35
N LYS A 257 -19.00 2.66 -1.61
CA LYS A 257 -18.55 3.47 -2.75
C LYS A 257 -19.38 4.73 -2.92
N ALA A 258 -20.71 4.62 -2.88
CA ALA A 258 -21.61 5.76 -2.98
C ALA A 258 -21.38 6.77 -1.85
N HIS A 259 -21.25 6.31 -0.62
CA HIS A 259 -20.98 7.15 0.55
C HIS A 259 -19.62 7.89 0.43
N CYS A 260 -18.55 7.17 0.10
CA CYS A 260 -17.23 7.78 -0.11
C CYS A 260 -17.27 8.83 -1.25
N PHE A 261 -18.00 8.53 -2.33
CA PHE A 261 -18.13 9.44 -3.46
C PHE A 261 -18.92 10.72 -3.07
N GLU A 262 -19.97 10.64 -2.27
CA GLU A 262 -20.70 11.80 -1.77
C GLU A 262 -19.84 12.68 -0.88
N THR A 263 -19.10 12.09 0.05
CA THR A 263 -18.14 12.84 0.89
C THR A 263 -17.08 13.50 0.04
N PHE A 264 -16.47 12.78 -0.92
CA PHE A 264 -15.50 13.34 -1.84
C PHE A 264 -16.07 14.53 -2.64
N ARG A 265 -17.30 14.41 -3.20
CA ARG A 265 -17.96 15.50 -3.92
C ARG A 265 -18.15 16.73 -3.04
N ARG A 266 -18.53 16.56 -1.79
CA ARG A 266 -18.67 17.64 -0.82
C ARG A 266 -17.34 18.36 -0.59
N GLU A 267 -16.25 17.60 -0.43
CA GLU A 267 -14.91 18.17 -0.21
C GLU A 267 -14.33 18.84 -1.46
N VAL A 268 -14.67 18.38 -2.67
CA VAL A 268 -14.24 19.02 -3.92
C VAL A 268 -14.99 20.35 -4.19
N ARG A 269 -16.22 20.49 -3.67
CA ARG A 269 -17.02 21.72 -3.88
C ARG A 269 -16.72 22.83 -2.88
N ARG A 270 -16.13 22.51 -1.73
CA ARG A 270 -15.61 23.46 -0.75
C ARG A 270 -14.34 24.17 -1.27
#